data_e83174350c51016d79a05ca8c0a7a2fe
#
_entry.id   e83174350c51016d79a05ca8c0a7a2fe
#
_cell.length_a   1.000
_cell.length_b   1.000
_cell.length_c   1.000
_cell.angle_alpha   90.00
_cell.angle_beta   90.00
_cell.angle_gamma   90.00
#
_symmetry.space_group_name_H-M   'P 1'
#
loop_
_entity.id
_entity.type
_entity.pdbx_description
1 polymer ?
#
loop_
_entity_poly.entity_id
_entity_poly.type
_entity_poly.pdbx_seq_one_letter_code
_entity_poly.pdbx_strand_id
1 'polypeptide(L)'
;MTLDAKLKEFPFLDPKKLRRAVVVCHRNADPDAYLSAYAISKLLGWVAPGCQVEIATPGGMTTLTHRLAASFPHSTVERTDEEYDLFVAVDVGDEELLNEWKQKMRESAGVKVLVDHHPLREGETYDRTIVDEGATSAAEVVFALYEKLGARADGKTAQALLEGILFDSSHLAIASPSGLRAVVKLIDAGADLSLARRELRSEPDYGEVLAKLKGAKRIKIYRAGDWVVAASRVGSFQAHVARSLIYLGADLGVVAGESEGETRVSLRSTQRFLDGTGVQLGTAVAEEMSKRLGGHGGGHATAASFSTAVGEDEAMEATLKRAGELLGEVHEID
;
A
#
# COMPACT_ATOMS: atom_id res chain seq x y z
N MET A 1 -5.41 -0.52 -29.41
CA MET A 1 -6.85 -0.57 -29.09
C MET A 1 -7.08 0.34 -27.91
N THR A 2 -8.11 1.17 -27.89
CA THR A 2 -8.40 2.04 -26.74
C THR A 2 -8.83 1.20 -25.54
N LEU A 3 -8.62 1.69 -24.30
CA LEU A 3 -9.06 1.03 -23.07
C LEU A 3 -10.57 0.69 -23.16
N ASP A 4 -11.38 1.62 -23.63
CA ASP A 4 -12.81 1.49 -23.85
C ASP A 4 -13.21 0.29 -24.76
N ALA A 5 -12.42 0.02 -25.79
CA ALA A 5 -12.64 -1.14 -26.65
C ALA A 5 -12.25 -2.45 -25.95
N LYS A 6 -11.13 -2.44 -25.20
CA LYS A 6 -10.67 -3.60 -24.43
C LYS A 6 -11.69 -4.01 -23.36
N LEU A 7 -12.26 -3.06 -22.64
CA LEU A 7 -13.26 -3.30 -21.61
C LEU A 7 -14.50 -4.03 -22.15
N LYS A 8 -14.91 -3.75 -23.39
CA LYS A 8 -16.08 -4.39 -24.03
C LYS A 8 -15.84 -5.84 -24.44
N GLU A 9 -14.60 -6.23 -24.64
CA GLU A 9 -14.24 -7.56 -25.12
C GLU A 9 -14.02 -8.56 -23.98
N PHE A 10 -13.95 -8.10 -22.73
CA PHE A 10 -13.78 -9.00 -21.58
C PHE A 10 -14.91 -10.03 -21.52
N PRO A 11 -14.65 -11.32 -21.27
CA PRO A 11 -13.36 -11.93 -20.87
C PRO A 11 -12.43 -12.35 -22.02
N PHE A 12 -12.59 -11.84 -23.24
CA PHE A 12 -11.77 -12.09 -24.43
C PHE A 12 -11.87 -13.50 -25.01
N LEU A 13 -12.88 -14.25 -24.63
CA LEU A 13 -13.23 -15.54 -25.17
C LEU A 13 -14.76 -15.73 -25.13
N ASP A 14 -15.26 -16.74 -25.88
CA ASP A 14 -16.68 -17.05 -25.89
C ASP A 14 -17.15 -17.49 -24.49
N PRO A 15 -18.04 -16.73 -23.81
CA PRO A 15 -18.51 -17.07 -22.48
C PRO A 15 -19.13 -18.48 -22.38
N LYS A 16 -19.68 -19.00 -23.47
CA LYS A 16 -20.26 -20.35 -23.50
C LYS A 16 -19.20 -21.46 -23.40
N LYS A 17 -17.94 -21.15 -23.69
CA LYS A 17 -16.81 -22.06 -23.62
C LYS A 17 -16.05 -21.96 -22.31
N LEU A 18 -16.25 -20.89 -21.55
CA LEU A 18 -15.58 -20.63 -20.28
C LEU A 18 -16.17 -21.55 -19.19
N ARG A 19 -15.37 -22.52 -18.73
CA ARG A 19 -15.76 -23.48 -17.70
C ARG A 19 -15.07 -23.20 -16.38
N ARG A 20 -13.77 -22.86 -16.45
CA ARG A 20 -12.95 -22.61 -15.27
C ARG A 20 -12.12 -21.38 -15.48
N ALA A 21 -12.15 -20.49 -14.51
CA ALA A 21 -11.31 -19.30 -14.46
C ALA A 21 -10.61 -19.17 -13.11
N VAL A 22 -9.45 -18.56 -13.12
CA VAL A 22 -8.75 -18.16 -11.90
C VAL A 22 -8.40 -16.70 -11.96
N VAL A 23 -8.65 -15.98 -10.87
CA VAL A 23 -8.20 -14.60 -10.68
C VAL A 23 -7.00 -14.64 -9.75
N VAL A 24 -5.85 -14.22 -10.25
CA VAL A 24 -4.56 -14.33 -9.55
C VAL A 24 -4.17 -12.97 -9.03
N CYS A 25 -4.06 -12.83 -7.71
CA CYS A 25 -3.54 -11.66 -7.03
C CYS A 25 -2.01 -11.68 -7.00
N HIS A 26 -1.40 -10.55 -6.65
CA HIS A 26 0.02 -10.54 -6.31
C HIS A 26 0.31 -11.29 -5.00
N ARG A 27 1.58 -11.67 -4.75
CA ARG A 27 2.01 -12.31 -3.49
C ARG A 27 1.69 -11.42 -2.29
N ASN A 28 1.24 -12.06 -1.18
CA ASN A 28 0.76 -11.36 0.01
C ASN A 28 -0.35 -10.36 -0.34
N ALA A 29 -1.38 -10.86 -1.04
CA ALA A 29 -2.48 -10.05 -1.55
C ALA A 29 -2.97 -9.03 -0.52
N ASP A 30 -2.98 -7.77 -0.90
CA ASP A 30 -3.51 -6.68 -0.12
C ASP A 30 -5.04 -6.51 -0.34
N PRO A 31 -5.70 -5.57 0.33
CA PRO A 31 -7.13 -5.36 0.14
C PRO A 31 -7.54 -5.04 -1.29
N ASP A 32 -6.80 -4.21 -2.04
CA ASP A 32 -7.20 -3.88 -3.41
C ASP A 32 -7.12 -5.10 -4.31
N ALA A 33 -6.01 -5.84 -4.29
CA ALA A 33 -5.84 -7.07 -5.06
C ALA A 33 -6.96 -8.09 -4.79
N TYR A 34 -7.23 -8.42 -3.50
CA TYR A 34 -8.21 -9.45 -3.17
C TYR A 34 -9.66 -9.02 -3.45
N LEU A 35 -10.03 -7.79 -3.11
CA LEU A 35 -11.40 -7.30 -3.31
C LEU A 35 -11.70 -7.06 -4.78
N SER A 36 -10.72 -6.66 -5.56
CA SER A 36 -10.78 -6.61 -7.03
C SER A 36 -10.94 -8.01 -7.62
N ALA A 37 -10.19 -9.01 -7.14
CA ALA A 37 -10.35 -10.40 -7.55
C ALA A 37 -11.75 -10.93 -7.21
N TYR A 38 -12.27 -10.63 -6.01
CA TYR A 38 -13.63 -10.97 -5.62
C TYR A 38 -14.65 -10.36 -6.59
N ALA A 39 -14.53 -9.07 -6.91
CA ALA A 39 -15.44 -8.41 -7.83
C ALA A 39 -15.35 -8.99 -9.26
N ILE A 40 -14.14 -9.28 -9.77
CA ILE A 40 -13.95 -9.98 -11.05
C ILE A 40 -14.62 -11.34 -11.04
N SER A 41 -14.52 -12.11 -9.96
CA SER A 41 -15.19 -13.42 -9.86
C SER A 41 -16.72 -13.31 -9.99
N LYS A 42 -17.32 -12.29 -9.40
CA LYS A 42 -18.75 -12.01 -9.55
C LYS A 42 -19.11 -11.59 -10.96
N LEU A 43 -18.27 -10.76 -11.58
CA LEU A 43 -18.44 -10.35 -12.96
C LEU A 43 -18.38 -11.54 -13.93
N LEU A 44 -17.42 -12.44 -13.75
CA LEU A 44 -17.28 -13.65 -14.54
C LEU A 44 -18.48 -14.59 -14.38
N GLY A 45 -19.01 -14.73 -13.16
CA GLY A 45 -20.24 -15.47 -12.91
C GLY A 45 -21.47 -14.86 -13.60
N TRP A 46 -21.51 -13.54 -13.80
CA TRP A 46 -22.56 -12.86 -14.55
C TRP A 46 -22.36 -13.01 -16.07
N VAL A 47 -21.11 -12.85 -16.58
CA VAL A 47 -20.79 -12.96 -18.02
C VAL A 47 -20.91 -14.40 -18.50
N ALA A 48 -20.46 -15.37 -17.72
CA ALA A 48 -20.43 -16.79 -18.06
C ALA A 48 -21.09 -17.63 -16.94
N PRO A 49 -22.42 -17.67 -16.88
CA PRO A 49 -23.14 -18.46 -15.88
C PRO A 49 -22.74 -19.94 -15.95
N GLY A 50 -22.29 -20.48 -14.81
CA GLY A 50 -21.78 -21.86 -14.71
C GLY A 50 -20.26 -21.98 -14.79
N CYS A 51 -19.52 -20.88 -15.04
CA CYS A 51 -18.08 -20.85 -14.87
C CYS A 51 -17.71 -21.04 -13.40
N GLN A 52 -16.80 -21.96 -13.12
CA GLN A 52 -16.18 -22.08 -11.78
C GLN A 52 -15.03 -21.09 -11.71
N VAL A 53 -15.09 -20.19 -10.75
CA VAL A 53 -14.05 -19.16 -10.56
C VAL A 53 -13.39 -19.36 -9.22
N GLU A 54 -12.07 -19.38 -9.20
CA GLU A 54 -11.24 -19.42 -8.00
C GLU A 54 -10.40 -18.17 -7.91
N ILE A 55 -10.02 -17.79 -6.70
CA ILE A 55 -9.07 -16.69 -6.46
C ILE A 55 -7.76 -17.29 -5.98
N ALA A 56 -6.67 -17.00 -6.68
CA ALA A 56 -5.34 -17.39 -6.27
C ALA A 56 -4.66 -16.27 -5.49
N THR A 57 -4.11 -16.63 -4.33
CA THR A 57 -3.39 -15.72 -3.44
C THR A 57 -1.97 -16.24 -3.16
N PRO A 58 -1.03 -16.10 -4.11
CA PRO A 58 0.34 -16.59 -3.99
C PRO A 58 1.01 -16.05 -2.71
N GLY A 59 1.52 -16.96 -1.86
CA GLY A 59 2.13 -16.56 -0.57
C GLY A 59 1.14 -15.95 0.44
N GLY A 60 -0.17 -16.18 0.24
CA GLY A 60 -1.22 -15.79 1.18
C GLY A 60 -1.73 -14.36 1.02
N MET A 61 -2.28 -13.82 2.09
CA MET A 61 -2.88 -12.48 2.18
C MET A 61 -2.26 -11.69 3.33
N THR A 62 -2.30 -10.37 3.25
CA THR A 62 -1.95 -9.53 4.41
C THR A 62 -2.94 -9.77 5.56
N THR A 63 -2.55 -9.44 6.80
CA THR A 63 -3.43 -9.58 7.98
C THR A 63 -4.75 -8.82 7.81
N LEU A 64 -4.69 -7.63 7.21
CA LEU A 64 -5.88 -6.83 6.93
C LEU A 64 -6.77 -7.51 5.89
N THR A 65 -6.19 -7.98 4.80
CA THR A 65 -6.92 -8.69 3.73
C THR A 65 -7.58 -9.96 4.26
N HIS A 66 -6.87 -10.72 5.09
CA HIS A 66 -7.42 -11.95 5.69
C HIS A 66 -8.66 -11.66 6.54
N ARG A 67 -8.66 -10.53 7.29
CA ARG A 67 -9.83 -10.08 8.05
C ARG A 67 -10.99 -9.69 7.13
N LEU A 68 -10.72 -8.93 6.08
CA LEU A 68 -11.74 -8.51 5.10
C LEU A 68 -12.32 -9.69 4.33
N ALA A 69 -11.51 -10.67 3.94
CA ALA A 69 -11.93 -11.87 3.22
C ALA A 69 -13.04 -12.65 3.94
N ALA A 70 -13.12 -12.58 5.26
CA ALA A 70 -14.22 -13.17 6.02
C ALA A 70 -15.60 -12.56 5.65
N SER A 71 -15.65 -11.28 5.30
CA SER A 71 -16.85 -10.59 4.79
C SER A 71 -17.11 -10.84 3.30
N PHE A 72 -16.10 -11.24 2.55
CA PHE A 72 -16.16 -11.50 1.09
C PHE A 72 -15.69 -12.93 0.77
N PRO A 73 -16.34 -13.98 1.31
CA PRO A 73 -15.88 -15.35 1.15
C PRO A 73 -15.92 -15.79 -0.31
N HIS A 74 -14.83 -16.39 -0.75
CA HIS A 74 -14.69 -17.03 -2.06
C HIS A 74 -13.81 -18.28 -1.95
N SER A 75 -13.88 -19.17 -2.93
CA SER A 75 -12.93 -20.28 -3.05
C SER A 75 -11.56 -19.71 -3.35
N THR A 76 -10.61 -19.90 -2.44
CA THR A 76 -9.23 -19.46 -2.60
C THR A 76 -8.29 -20.64 -2.75
N VAL A 77 -7.29 -20.50 -3.63
CA VAL A 77 -6.26 -21.49 -3.87
C VAL A 77 -4.88 -20.82 -3.77
N GLU A 78 -3.97 -21.48 -3.11
CA GLU A 78 -2.57 -21.05 -3.09
C GLU A 78 -1.80 -21.74 -4.24
N ARG A 79 -2.00 -23.03 -4.40
CA ARG A 79 -1.42 -23.87 -5.46
C ARG A 79 -2.44 -24.86 -5.96
N THR A 80 -2.36 -25.21 -7.23
CA THR A 80 -3.24 -26.21 -7.84
C THR A 80 -2.62 -26.78 -9.12
N ASP A 81 -2.94 -28.04 -9.44
CA ASP A 81 -2.60 -28.68 -10.71
C ASP A 81 -3.73 -28.55 -11.75
N GLU A 82 -4.84 -27.92 -11.37
CA GLU A 82 -5.99 -27.74 -12.24
C GLU A 82 -5.70 -26.80 -13.43
N GLU A 83 -6.32 -27.10 -14.57
CA GLU A 83 -6.24 -26.27 -15.76
C GLU A 83 -7.39 -25.24 -15.81
N TYR A 84 -7.12 -24.08 -16.38
CA TYR A 84 -8.08 -22.99 -16.51
C TYR A 84 -8.17 -22.52 -17.95
N ASP A 85 -9.39 -22.18 -18.38
CA ASP A 85 -9.65 -21.56 -19.70
C ASP A 85 -9.24 -20.08 -19.69
N LEU A 86 -9.28 -19.45 -18.50
CA LEU A 86 -9.01 -18.03 -18.31
C LEU A 86 -8.20 -17.80 -17.03
N PHE A 87 -7.11 -17.07 -17.16
CA PHE A 87 -6.34 -16.49 -16.08
C PHE A 87 -6.53 -14.97 -16.10
N VAL A 88 -6.91 -14.40 -14.99
CA VAL A 88 -6.98 -12.94 -14.81
C VAL A 88 -6.00 -12.56 -13.71
N ALA A 89 -4.85 -12.00 -14.07
CA ALA A 89 -3.98 -11.36 -13.10
C ALA A 89 -4.59 -9.98 -12.73
N VAL A 90 -4.66 -9.68 -11.45
CA VAL A 90 -5.25 -8.41 -10.98
C VAL A 90 -4.32 -7.75 -9.99
N ASP A 91 -4.09 -6.46 -10.19
CA ASP A 91 -3.24 -5.64 -9.32
C ASP A 91 -1.82 -6.20 -9.20
N VAL A 92 -1.18 -6.46 -10.33
CA VAL A 92 0.13 -7.12 -10.43
C VAL A 92 1.11 -6.22 -11.17
N GLY A 93 1.67 -5.23 -10.51
CA GLY A 93 2.65 -4.32 -11.10
C GLY A 93 3.93 -4.97 -11.63
N ASP A 94 4.17 -6.26 -11.31
CA ASP A 94 5.30 -7.06 -11.77
C ASP A 94 4.91 -8.54 -11.75
N GLU A 95 5.06 -9.25 -12.89
CA GLU A 95 4.80 -10.69 -12.98
C GLU A 95 5.59 -11.55 -11.96
N GLU A 96 6.73 -11.07 -11.47
CA GLU A 96 7.49 -11.77 -10.42
C GLU A 96 6.71 -11.88 -9.10
N LEU A 97 5.71 -11.02 -8.90
CA LEU A 97 4.82 -11.06 -7.74
C LEU A 97 3.79 -12.18 -7.81
N LEU A 98 3.66 -12.86 -8.95
CA LEU A 98 2.78 -14.01 -9.11
C LEU A 98 3.38 -15.32 -8.57
N ASN A 99 4.66 -15.33 -8.16
CA ASN A 99 5.37 -16.53 -7.70
C ASN A 99 5.23 -17.71 -8.71
N GLU A 100 4.86 -18.91 -8.24
CA GLU A 100 4.65 -20.11 -9.05
C GLU A 100 3.54 -19.97 -10.10
N TRP A 101 2.57 -19.07 -9.91
CA TRP A 101 1.51 -18.81 -10.88
C TRP A 101 2.03 -18.18 -12.17
N LYS A 102 3.15 -17.49 -12.14
CA LYS A 102 3.82 -16.97 -13.34
C LYS A 102 4.16 -18.11 -14.31
N GLN A 103 4.81 -19.17 -13.80
CA GLN A 103 5.17 -20.34 -14.60
C GLN A 103 3.91 -21.06 -15.11
N LYS A 104 2.94 -21.31 -14.23
CA LYS A 104 1.67 -21.98 -14.56
C LYS A 104 0.91 -21.23 -15.65
N MET A 105 0.82 -19.90 -15.57
CA MET A 105 0.19 -19.07 -16.59
C MET A 105 0.92 -19.18 -17.94
N ARG A 106 2.26 -19.15 -17.94
CA ARG A 106 3.06 -19.26 -19.17
C ARG A 106 2.88 -20.59 -19.88
N GLU A 107 2.79 -21.67 -19.14
CA GLU A 107 2.67 -23.04 -19.66
C GLU A 107 1.23 -23.40 -20.06
N SER A 108 0.22 -22.70 -19.54
CA SER A 108 -1.19 -22.98 -19.81
C SER A 108 -1.61 -22.52 -21.21
N ALA A 109 -2.54 -23.28 -21.81
CA ALA A 109 -3.25 -22.90 -23.05
C ALA A 109 -4.37 -21.89 -22.83
N GLY A 110 -4.75 -21.61 -21.57
CA GLY A 110 -5.81 -20.64 -21.23
C GLY A 110 -5.46 -19.20 -21.60
N VAL A 111 -6.46 -18.37 -21.79
CA VAL A 111 -6.29 -16.93 -22.08
C VAL A 111 -5.77 -16.21 -20.83
N LYS A 112 -4.72 -15.38 -20.97
CA LYS A 112 -4.12 -14.59 -19.89
C LYS A 112 -4.48 -13.14 -20.05
N VAL A 113 -5.16 -12.59 -19.04
CA VAL A 113 -5.61 -11.19 -18.99
C VAL A 113 -4.99 -10.51 -17.78
N LEU A 114 -4.45 -9.31 -17.95
CA LEU A 114 -4.07 -8.42 -16.87
C LEU A 114 -5.16 -7.35 -16.68
N VAL A 115 -5.58 -7.12 -15.45
CA VAL A 115 -6.43 -5.98 -15.03
C VAL A 115 -5.68 -5.21 -13.95
N ASP A 116 -5.21 -4.01 -14.27
CA ASP A 116 -4.27 -3.30 -13.41
C ASP A 116 -4.36 -1.77 -13.56
N HIS A 117 -3.75 -1.06 -12.64
CA HIS A 117 -3.52 0.39 -12.66
C HIS A 117 -2.01 0.76 -12.72
N HIS A 118 -1.12 -0.21 -12.62
CA HIS A 118 0.32 0.00 -12.71
C HIS A 118 0.79 0.11 -14.17
N PRO A 119 1.90 0.82 -14.44
CA PRO A 119 2.51 0.85 -15.77
C PRO A 119 2.91 -0.56 -16.23
N LEU A 120 2.60 -0.87 -17.50
CA LEU A 120 3.02 -2.13 -18.12
C LEU A 120 4.54 -2.21 -18.24
N ARG A 121 5.10 -3.37 -17.92
CA ARG A 121 6.52 -3.66 -18.12
C ARG A 121 6.76 -4.42 -19.42
N GLU A 122 7.93 -4.20 -20.02
CA GLU A 122 8.33 -4.94 -21.21
C GLU A 122 8.58 -6.43 -20.89
N GLY A 123 8.11 -7.32 -21.75
CA GLY A 123 8.33 -8.78 -21.65
C GLY A 123 7.28 -9.52 -20.83
N GLU A 124 6.21 -8.88 -20.38
CA GLU A 124 5.07 -9.54 -19.75
C GLU A 124 4.29 -10.43 -20.73
N THR A 125 3.76 -11.54 -20.22
CA THR A 125 3.22 -12.65 -21.03
C THR A 125 1.69 -12.71 -21.09
N TYR A 126 1.02 -11.56 -20.98
CA TYR A 126 -0.43 -11.49 -21.08
C TYR A 126 -0.90 -11.44 -22.55
N ASP A 127 -1.94 -12.21 -22.87
CA ASP A 127 -2.59 -12.17 -24.19
C ASP A 127 -3.39 -10.87 -24.37
N ARG A 128 -3.92 -10.34 -23.26
CA ARG A 128 -4.71 -9.09 -23.22
C ARG A 128 -4.42 -8.32 -21.93
N THR A 129 -4.47 -6.99 -22.03
CA THR A 129 -4.25 -6.09 -20.91
C THR A 129 -5.34 -5.04 -20.82
N ILE A 130 -5.91 -4.86 -19.64
CA ILE A 130 -6.84 -3.79 -19.26
C ILE A 130 -6.12 -2.98 -18.18
N VAL A 131 -5.42 -1.95 -18.59
CA VAL A 131 -4.61 -1.12 -17.69
C VAL A 131 -5.01 0.33 -17.83
N ASP A 132 -5.24 0.99 -16.71
CA ASP A 132 -5.47 2.43 -16.62
C ASP A 132 -4.51 3.06 -15.61
N GLU A 133 -3.40 3.58 -16.09
CA GLU A 133 -2.38 4.25 -15.27
C GLU A 133 -2.88 5.57 -14.62
N GLY A 134 -4.03 6.06 -15.04
CA GLY A 134 -4.70 7.21 -14.42
C GLY A 134 -5.58 6.84 -13.23
N ALA A 135 -5.87 5.55 -13.05
CA ALA A 135 -6.59 5.03 -11.88
C ALA A 135 -5.66 4.96 -10.66
N THR A 136 -6.23 5.04 -9.46
CA THR A 136 -5.49 4.93 -8.20
C THR A 136 -5.58 3.55 -7.57
N SER A 137 -6.35 2.62 -8.17
CA SER A 137 -6.53 1.26 -7.67
C SER A 137 -6.99 0.32 -8.79
N ALA A 138 -6.72 -0.97 -8.66
CA ALA A 138 -7.26 -1.99 -9.56
C ALA A 138 -8.79 -2.09 -9.42
N ALA A 139 -9.35 -1.87 -8.23
CA ALA A 139 -10.81 -1.83 -8.00
C ALA A 139 -11.51 -0.74 -8.85
N GLU A 140 -10.86 0.38 -9.12
CA GLU A 140 -11.37 1.41 -10.01
C GLU A 140 -11.48 0.90 -11.46
N VAL A 141 -10.45 0.20 -11.94
CA VAL A 141 -10.43 -0.42 -13.27
C VAL A 141 -11.49 -1.52 -13.40
N VAL A 142 -11.63 -2.34 -12.33
CA VAL A 142 -12.67 -3.38 -12.28
C VAL A 142 -14.07 -2.76 -12.28
N PHE A 143 -14.30 -1.66 -11.57
CA PHE A 143 -15.59 -0.97 -11.62
C PHE A 143 -15.91 -0.44 -13.02
N ALA A 144 -14.90 0.07 -13.75
CA ALA A 144 -15.07 0.48 -15.14
C ALA A 144 -15.47 -0.70 -16.05
N LEU A 145 -14.99 -1.94 -15.78
CA LEU A 145 -15.47 -3.16 -16.46
C LEU A 145 -16.95 -3.40 -16.23
N TYR A 146 -17.44 -3.30 -14.98
CA TYR A 146 -18.86 -3.42 -14.67
C TYR A 146 -19.70 -2.43 -15.47
N GLU A 147 -19.31 -1.15 -15.45
CA GLU A 147 -20.05 -0.11 -16.20
C GLU A 147 -20.06 -0.39 -17.71
N LYS A 148 -18.90 -0.78 -18.27
CA LYS A 148 -18.76 -0.97 -19.71
C LYS A 148 -19.52 -2.18 -20.24
N LEU A 149 -19.60 -3.24 -19.45
CA LEU A 149 -20.35 -4.45 -19.78
C LEU A 149 -21.85 -4.32 -19.44
N GLY A 150 -22.27 -3.24 -18.77
CA GLY A 150 -23.63 -3.08 -18.30
C GLY A 150 -24.02 -4.01 -17.14
N ALA A 151 -23.02 -4.58 -16.47
CA ALA A 151 -23.22 -5.39 -15.28
C ALA A 151 -23.54 -4.48 -14.07
N ARG A 152 -24.32 -5.02 -13.13
CA ARG A 152 -24.61 -4.32 -11.87
C ARG A 152 -23.85 -4.99 -10.72
N ALA A 153 -23.05 -4.23 -10.01
CA ALA A 153 -22.52 -4.67 -8.73
C ALA A 153 -23.67 -4.73 -7.72
N ASP A 154 -23.89 -5.89 -7.09
CA ASP A 154 -24.75 -5.96 -5.91
C ASP A 154 -24.11 -5.21 -4.73
N GLY A 155 -24.89 -4.96 -3.67
CA GLY A 155 -24.39 -4.18 -2.53
C GLY A 155 -23.11 -4.74 -1.90
N LYS A 156 -22.91 -6.07 -1.94
CA LYS A 156 -21.71 -6.71 -1.42
C LYS A 156 -20.51 -6.51 -2.35
N THR A 157 -20.69 -6.66 -3.64
CA THR A 157 -19.66 -6.38 -4.65
C THR A 157 -19.31 -4.90 -4.70
N ALA A 158 -20.32 -4.03 -4.57
CA ALA A 158 -20.11 -2.59 -4.47
C ALA A 158 -19.28 -2.22 -3.22
N GLN A 159 -19.53 -2.88 -2.09
CA GLN A 159 -18.74 -2.71 -0.86
C GLN A 159 -17.29 -3.16 -1.05
N ALA A 160 -17.05 -4.30 -1.69
CA ALA A 160 -15.70 -4.79 -1.98
C ALA A 160 -14.92 -3.78 -2.84
N LEU A 161 -15.52 -3.33 -3.94
CA LEU A 161 -14.89 -2.33 -4.83
C LEU A 161 -14.63 -1.00 -4.11
N LEU A 162 -15.57 -0.54 -3.27
CA LEU A 162 -15.37 0.66 -2.47
C LEU A 162 -14.20 0.52 -1.51
N GLU A 163 -14.05 -0.62 -0.83
CA GLU A 163 -12.96 -0.87 0.09
C GLU A 163 -11.60 -0.94 -0.64
N GLY A 164 -11.52 -1.57 -1.82
CA GLY A 164 -10.31 -1.57 -2.66
C GLY A 164 -9.91 -0.15 -3.04
N ILE A 165 -10.83 0.65 -3.59
CA ILE A 165 -10.57 2.06 -3.94
C ILE A 165 -10.09 2.87 -2.72
N LEU A 166 -10.73 2.71 -1.57
CA LEU A 166 -10.34 3.44 -0.35
C LEU A 166 -8.96 3.04 0.16
N PHE A 167 -8.59 1.77 0.02
CA PHE A 167 -7.29 1.29 0.46
C PHE A 167 -6.16 1.97 -0.30
N ASP A 168 -6.12 1.84 -1.61
CA ASP A 168 -5.04 2.37 -2.45
C ASP A 168 -5.06 3.88 -2.60
N SER A 169 -6.26 4.50 -2.59
CA SER A 169 -6.35 5.96 -2.60
C SER A 169 -6.05 6.62 -1.25
N SER A 170 -5.51 5.88 -0.27
CA SER A 170 -5.26 6.39 1.09
C SER A 170 -6.49 7.06 1.69
N HIS A 171 -7.62 6.36 1.69
CA HIS A 171 -8.93 6.87 2.13
C HIS A 171 -9.40 8.11 1.36
N LEU A 172 -9.13 8.16 0.06
CA LEU A 172 -9.43 9.23 -0.92
C LEU A 172 -8.48 10.43 -0.88
N ALA A 173 -7.39 10.36 -0.13
CA ALA A 173 -6.43 11.47 -0.06
C ALA A 173 -5.71 11.71 -1.41
N ILE A 174 -5.52 10.65 -2.20
CA ILE A 174 -4.87 10.68 -3.52
C ILE A 174 -5.79 10.13 -4.63
N ALA A 175 -7.10 10.07 -4.39
CA ALA A 175 -8.05 9.49 -5.33
C ALA A 175 -8.06 10.22 -6.69
N SER A 176 -8.14 9.46 -7.77
CA SER A 176 -8.34 9.99 -9.11
C SER A 176 -9.76 10.60 -9.27
N PRO A 177 -9.99 11.50 -10.24
CA PRO A 177 -11.33 11.97 -10.54
C PRO A 177 -12.31 10.87 -10.97
N SER A 178 -11.83 9.80 -11.62
CA SER A 178 -12.64 8.61 -11.95
C SER A 178 -12.95 7.79 -10.71
N GLY A 179 -11.98 7.59 -9.81
CA GLY A 179 -12.18 6.91 -8.53
C GLY A 179 -13.22 7.61 -7.65
N LEU A 180 -13.17 8.94 -7.56
CA LEU A 180 -14.21 9.69 -6.82
C LEU A 180 -15.62 9.49 -7.42
N ARG A 181 -15.75 9.46 -8.75
CA ARG A 181 -17.02 9.16 -9.41
C ARG A 181 -17.46 7.71 -9.17
N ALA A 182 -16.52 6.77 -9.19
CA ALA A 182 -16.79 5.37 -8.86
C ALA A 182 -17.32 5.22 -7.43
N VAL A 183 -16.69 5.88 -6.45
CA VAL A 183 -17.13 5.88 -5.05
C VAL A 183 -18.59 6.32 -4.92
N VAL A 184 -18.99 7.42 -5.56
CA VAL A 184 -20.39 7.89 -5.52
C VAL A 184 -21.34 6.82 -6.06
N LYS A 185 -21.05 6.23 -7.23
CA LYS A 185 -21.87 5.21 -7.85
C LYS A 185 -21.93 3.91 -7.02
N LEU A 186 -20.84 3.53 -6.38
CA LEU A 186 -20.79 2.36 -5.48
C LEU A 186 -21.63 2.57 -4.23
N ILE A 187 -21.65 3.79 -3.67
CA ILE A 187 -22.56 4.17 -2.57
C ILE A 187 -24.00 4.09 -3.02
N ASP A 188 -24.32 4.60 -4.22
CA ASP A 188 -25.67 4.50 -4.82
C ASP A 188 -26.09 3.04 -5.07
N ALA A 189 -25.13 2.14 -5.31
CA ALA A 189 -25.33 0.70 -5.43
C ALA A 189 -25.45 -0.03 -4.08
N GLY A 190 -25.37 0.69 -2.96
CA GLY A 190 -25.60 0.16 -1.62
C GLY A 190 -24.33 -0.08 -0.77
N ALA A 191 -23.16 0.38 -1.22
CA ALA A 191 -21.96 0.34 -0.40
C ALA A 191 -22.03 1.38 0.75
N ASP A 192 -21.49 1.03 1.92
CA ASP A 192 -21.39 1.88 3.10
C ASP A 192 -19.97 2.40 3.30
N LEU A 193 -19.76 3.69 3.04
CA LEU A 193 -18.49 4.36 3.20
C LEU A 193 -17.98 4.34 4.67
N SER A 194 -18.90 4.42 5.63
CA SER A 194 -18.54 4.41 7.05
C SER A 194 -18.07 3.02 7.49
N LEU A 195 -18.74 1.97 6.97
CA LEU A 195 -18.30 0.59 7.15
C LEU A 195 -16.93 0.36 6.53
N ALA A 196 -16.74 0.73 5.24
CA ALA A 196 -15.46 0.59 4.55
C ALA A 196 -14.31 1.25 5.30
N ARG A 197 -14.50 2.49 5.77
CA ARG A 197 -13.49 3.19 6.58
C ARG A 197 -13.20 2.51 7.92
N ARG A 198 -14.20 1.87 8.54
CA ARG A 198 -14.02 1.14 9.78
C ARG A 198 -13.27 -0.16 9.56
N GLU A 199 -13.66 -0.93 8.53
CA GLU A 199 -13.05 -2.22 8.21
C GLU A 199 -11.60 -2.09 7.73
N LEU A 200 -11.26 -1.02 7.00
CA LEU A 200 -9.90 -0.73 6.57
C LEU A 200 -8.99 -0.17 7.67
N ARG A 201 -9.53 0.19 8.84
CA ARG A 201 -8.67 0.58 9.95
C ARG A 201 -7.90 -0.65 10.45
N SER A 202 -6.59 -0.57 10.39
CA SER A 202 -5.76 -1.44 11.22
C SER A 202 -5.93 -1.00 12.67
N GLU A 203 -6.32 -1.92 13.54
CA GLU A 203 -6.20 -1.64 14.98
C GLU A 203 -4.71 -1.43 15.26
N PRO A 204 -4.32 -0.27 15.80
CA PRO A 204 -2.93 -0.06 16.13
C PRO A 204 -2.50 -1.07 17.18
N ASP A 205 -1.33 -1.65 17.00
CA ASP A 205 -0.72 -2.53 18.00
C ASP A 205 -0.68 -1.80 19.35
N TYR A 206 -1.08 -2.48 20.43
CA TYR A 206 -1.10 -1.88 21.77
C TYR A 206 0.27 -1.33 22.18
N GLY A 207 1.35 -2.03 21.81
CA GLY A 207 2.73 -1.58 22.03
C GLY A 207 3.04 -0.30 21.24
N GLU A 208 2.56 -0.21 19.99
CA GLU A 208 2.67 1.01 19.19
C GLU A 208 1.95 2.20 19.82
N VAL A 209 0.71 1.99 20.30
CA VAL A 209 -0.05 3.05 21.00
C VAL A 209 0.69 3.53 22.24
N LEU A 210 1.17 2.58 23.07
CA LEU A 210 1.94 2.91 24.27
C LEU A 210 3.26 3.62 23.92
N ALA A 211 3.96 3.20 22.86
CA ALA A 211 5.19 3.85 22.41
C ALA A 211 4.91 5.30 22.00
N LYS A 212 3.86 5.55 21.22
CA LYS A 212 3.45 6.91 20.83
C LYS A 212 3.12 7.79 22.03
N LEU A 213 2.35 7.28 23.00
CA LEU A 213 2.01 8.03 24.21
C LEU A 213 3.24 8.29 25.10
N LYS A 214 4.12 7.29 25.27
CA LYS A 214 5.39 7.48 25.98
C LYS A 214 6.30 8.47 25.27
N GLY A 215 6.37 8.39 23.95
CA GLY A 215 7.11 9.33 23.12
C GLY A 215 6.59 10.75 23.28
N ALA A 216 5.26 10.95 23.21
CA ALA A 216 4.63 12.25 23.43
C ALA A 216 4.94 12.84 24.82
N LYS A 217 4.91 12.00 25.88
CA LYS A 217 5.26 12.44 27.25
C LYS A 217 6.73 12.89 27.37
N ARG A 218 7.63 12.42 26.50
CA ARG A 218 9.08 12.65 26.55
C ARG A 218 9.57 13.61 25.46
N ILE A 219 8.65 14.31 24.80
CA ILE A 219 9.02 15.26 23.77
C ILE A 219 9.87 16.37 24.37
N LYS A 220 10.97 16.67 23.68
CA LYS A 220 11.70 17.92 23.78
C LYS A 220 11.55 18.67 22.47
N ILE A 221 11.29 19.95 22.55
CA ILE A 221 11.04 20.80 21.40
C ILE A 221 12.24 21.72 21.21
N TYR A 222 12.66 21.84 19.98
CA TYR A 222 13.79 22.71 19.61
C TYR A 222 13.37 23.59 18.43
N ARG A 223 13.95 24.76 18.37
CA ARG A 223 13.93 25.63 17.21
C ARG A 223 15.29 25.58 16.51
N ALA A 224 15.30 25.36 15.20
CA ALA A 224 16.48 25.41 14.35
C ALA A 224 16.18 26.35 13.17
N GLY A 225 16.61 27.61 13.27
CA GLY A 225 16.17 28.66 12.35
C GLY A 225 14.65 28.84 12.40
N ASP A 226 13.96 28.67 11.27
CA ASP A 226 12.48 28.77 11.17
C ASP A 226 11.76 27.43 11.34
N TRP A 227 12.50 26.36 11.71
CA TRP A 227 12.00 25.01 11.76
C TRP A 227 11.81 24.51 13.21
N VAL A 228 10.72 23.78 13.41
CA VAL A 228 10.43 23.12 14.67
C VAL A 228 10.96 21.68 14.62
N VAL A 229 11.91 21.36 15.50
CA VAL A 229 12.46 20.02 15.66
C VAL A 229 11.92 19.42 16.95
N ALA A 230 11.28 18.25 16.87
CA ALA A 230 10.84 17.52 18.05
C ALA A 230 11.68 16.26 18.23
N ALA A 231 12.23 16.06 19.43
CA ALA A 231 13.01 14.90 19.78
C ALA A 231 12.34 14.10 20.90
N SER A 232 12.45 12.77 20.85
CA SER A 232 11.93 11.90 21.90
C SER A 232 12.68 10.56 21.97
N ARG A 233 12.35 9.74 22.99
CA ARG A 233 12.97 8.43 23.23
C ARG A 233 11.95 7.37 23.56
N VAL A 234 12.06 6.21 22.88
CA VAL A 234 11.22 5.03 23.11
C VAL A 234 12.01 3.76 22.80
N GLY A 235 11.82 2.69 23.58
CA GLY A 235 12.52 1.42 23.37
C GLY A 235 12.08 0.63 22.14
N SER A 236 10.91 0.98 21.52
CA SER A 236 10.38 0.31 20.34
C SER A 236 9.51 1.26 19.53
N PHE A 237 9.19 0.91 18.27
CA PHE A 237 8.36 1.72 17.39
C PHE A 237 8.89 3.14 17.12
N GLN A 238 10.21 3.35 17.13
CA GLN A 238 10.84 4.67 16.97
C GLN A 238 10.33 5.40 15.71
N ALA A 239 10.21 4.68 14.58
CA ALA A 239 9.75 5.26 13.32
C ALA A 239 8.29 5.73 13.37
N HIS A 240 7.42 5.01 14.09
CA HIS A 240 6.01 5.38 14.28
C HIS A 240 5.87 6.59 15.20
N VAL A 241 6.69 6.64 16.24
CA VAL A 241 6.75 7.80 17.14
C VAL A 241 7.27 9.03 16.39
N ALA A 242 8.35 8.90 15.61
CA ALA A 242 8.89 10.02 14.82
C ALA A 242 7.83 10.59 13.84
N ARG A 243 7.04 9.70 13.19
CA ARG A 243 5.91 10.13 12.36
C ARG A 243 4.83 10.84 13.18
N SER A 244 4.57 10.39 14.42
CA SER A 244 3.59 11.04 15.29
C SER A 244 4.00 12.45 15.70
N LEU A 245 5.32 12.71 15.86
CA LEU A 245 5.83 14.06 16.11
C LEU A 245 5.52 15.02 14.96
N ILE A 246 5.60 14.52 13.71
CA ILE A 246 5.20 15.31 12.52
C ILE A 246 3.71 15.63 12.55
N TYR A 247 2.85 14.68 12.92
CA TYR A 247 1.41 14.92 13.05
C TYR A 247 1.06 15.90 14.18
N LEU A 248 1.91 16.02 15.21
CA LEU A 248 1.77 17.02 16.26
C LEU A 248 2.24 18.43 15.83
N GLY A 249 2.84 18.56 14.64
CA GLY A 249 3.22 19.85 14.06
C GLY A 249 4.73 20.10 13.94
N ALA A 250 5.59 19.15 14.31
CA ALA A 250 7.03 19.29 14.08
C ALA A 250 7.37 19.22 12.57
N ASP A 251 8.36 19.98 12.15
CA ASP A 251 8.91 19.92 10.79
C ASP A 251 9.91 18.76 10.65
N LEU A 252 10.65 18.46 11.73
CA LEU A 252 11.58 17.35 11.86
C LEU A 252 11.33 16.61 13.17
N GLY A 253 11.08 15.32 13.09
CA GLY A 253 10.95 14.41 14.22
C GLY A 253 12.17 13.50 14.34
N VAL A 254 12.80 13.47 15.52
CA VAL A 254 13.98 12.65 15.84
C VAL A 254 13.63 11.75 17.02
N VAL A 255 13.69 10.43 16.84
CA VAL A 255 13.38 9.49 17.92
C VAL A 255 14.47 8.45 18.04
N ALA A 256 15.12 8.42 19.20
CA ALA A 256 16.10 7.41 19.56
C ALA A 256 15.49 6.30 20.42
N GLY A 257 16.10 5.12 20.37
CA GLY A 257 15.76 4.01 21.24
C GLY A 257 16.69 2.84 21.07
N GLU A 258 16.96 2.16 22.18
CA GLU A 258 17.79 0.95 22.18
C GLU A 258 16.98 -0.26 21.71
N SER A 259 17.56 -1.05 20.82
CA SER A 259 17.00 -2.30 20.32
C SER A 259 18.14 -3.28 20.06
N GLU A 260 18.06 -4.47 20.64
CA GLU A 260 19.04 -5.56 20.42
C GLU A 260 20.51 -5.17 20.72
N GLY A 261 20.72 -4.26 21.68
CA GLY A 261 22.06 -3.80 22.07
C GLY A 261 22.64 -2.69 21.19
N GLU A 262 21.87 -2.17 20.25
CA GLU A 262 22.22 -1.00 19.44
C GLU A 262 21.23 0.14 19.66
N THR A 263 21.70 1.37 19.57
CA THR A 263 20.84 2.54 19.51
C THR A 263 20.36 2.77 18.08
N ARG A 264 19.05 2.80 17.90
CA ARG A 264 18.40 3.16 16.64
C ARG A 264 17.80 4.55 16.71
N VAL A 265 18.17 5.41 15.76
CA VAL A 265 17.57 6.73 15.60
C VAL A 265 16.73 6.76 14.34
N SER A 266 15.46 7.13 14.49
CA SER A 266 14.49 7.28 13.38
C SER A 266 14.17 8.74 13.16
N LEU A 267 14.16 9.14 11.90
CA LEU A 267 14.00 10.51 11.43
C LEU A 267 12.78 10.59 10.51
N ARG A 268 11.97 11.61 10.68
CA ARG A 268 10.87 11.96 9.77
C ARG A 268 10.85 13.48 9.58
N SER A 269 10.51 13.93 8.37
CA SER A 269 10.25 15.35 8.12
C SER A 269 8.98 15.58 7.32
N THR A 270 8.48 16.81 7.34
CA THR A 270 7.44 17.26 6.43
C THR A 270 8.00 17.46 5.03
N GLN A 271 7.12 17.44 4.00
CA GLN A 271 7.52 17.84 2.64
C GLN A 271 7.94 19.32 2.61
N ARG A 272 7.22 20.19 3.37
CA ARG A 272 7.58 21.62 3.53
C ARG A 272 9.03 21.79 4.00
N PHE A 273 9.47 20.96 4.94
CA PHE A 273 10.85 20.97 5.43
C PHE A 273 11.85 20.64 4.32
N LEU A 274 11.59 19.56 3.56
CA LEU A 274 12.43 19.17 2.44
C LEU A 274 12.51 20.27 1.36
N ASP A 275 11.36 20.82 0.97
CA ASP A 275 11.27 21.84 -0.08
C ASP A 275 11.94 23.15 0.34
N GLY A 276 11.84 23.52 1.62
CA GLY A 276 12.41 24.76 2.15
C GLY A 276 13.89 24.70 2.46
N THR A 277 14.42 23.50 2.83
CA THR A 277 15.83 23.36 3.23
C THR A 277 16.69 22.63 2.21
N GLY A 278 16.11 21.80 1.36
CA GLY A 278 16.82 20.85 0.50
C GLY A 278 17.46 19.67 1.27
N VAL A 279 17.24 19.56 2.59
CA VAL A 279 17.87 18.54 3.43
C VAL A 279 17.18 17.19 3.23
N GLN A 280 17.88 16.26 2.59
CA GLN A 280 17.45 14.87 2.45
C GLN A 280 17.90 14.06 3.65
N LEU A 281 16.95 13.56 4.46
CA LEU A 281 17.27 12.88 5.73
C LEU A 281 18.13 11.63 5.55
N GLY A 282 17.95 10.88 4.45
CA GLY A 282 18.72 9.68 4.15
C GLY A 282 20.22 9.98 4.07
N THR A 283 20.60 10.86 3.14
CA THR A 283 21.99 11.16 2.83
C THR A 283 22.59 12.20 3.76
N ALA A 284 21.86 13.29 4.04
CA ALA A 284 22.41 14.42 4.82
C ALA A 284 22.47 14.16 6.32
N VAL A 285 21.64 13.25 6.85
CA VAL A 285 21.61 12.95 8.29
C VAL A 285 21.94 11.49 8.57
N ALA A 286 21.14 10.51 8.09
CA ALA A 286 21.30 9.12 8.52
C ALA A 286 22.63 8.49 8.07
N GLU A 287 23.02 8.63 6.80
CA GLU A 287 24.31 8.13 6.31
C GLU A 287 25.48 8.85 6.95
N GLU A 288 25.37 10.16 7.13
CA GLU A 288 26.42 10.96 7.76
C GLU A 288 26.60 10.59 9.23
N MET A 289 25.51 10.43 9.98
CA MET A 289 25.57 10.03 11.39
C MET A 289 26.08 8.61 11.56
N SER A 290 25.71 7.68 10.69
CA SER A 290 26.26 6.32 10.72
C SER A 290 27.76 6.27 10.47
N LYS A 291 28.30 7.18 9.64
CA LYS A 291 29.76 7.33 9.45
C LYS A 291 30.46 7.94 10.68
N ARG A 292 29.86 8.96 11.30
CA ARG A 292 30.44 9.67 12.46
C ARG A 292 30.44 8.82 13.72
N LEU A 293 29.36 8.06 13.96
CA LEU A 293 29.18 7.31 15.21
C LEU A 293 29.48 5.81 15.06
N GLY A 294 29.82 5.36 13.85
CA GLY A 294 29.97 3.95 13.53
C GLY A 294 28.60 3.26 13.47
N GLY A 295 28.35 2.48 12.41
CA GLY A 295 27.10 1.76 12.25
C GLY A 295 26.55 1.80 10.83
N HIS A 296 25.23 1.67 10.70
CA HIS A 296 24.55 1.64 9.42
C HIS A 296 23.39 2.65 9.38
N GLY A 297 23.22 3.33 8.27
CA GLY A 297 22.15 4.32 8.13
C GLY A 297 21.80 4.58 6.69
N GLY A 298 20.59 5.09 6.46
CA GLY A 298 20.08 5.45 5.14
C GLY A 298 18.58 5.71 5.17
N GLY A 299 18.01 5.88 3.98
CA GLY A 299 16.59 6.12 3.82
C GLY A 299 16.28 7.07 2.69
N HIS A 300 15.07 7.59 2.70
CA HIS A 300 14.54 8.52 1.72
C HIS A 300 14.68 9.97 2.17
N ALA A 301 14.30 10.90 1.30
CA ALA A 301 14.42 12.33 1.55
C ALA A 301 13.71 12.79 2.83
N THR A 302 12.50 12.25 3.15
CA THR A 302 11.69 12.63 4.31
C THR A 302 11.58 11.56 5.39
N ALA A 303 12.22 10.38 5.20
CA ALA A 303 12.13 9.25 6.12
C ALA A 303 13.43 8.47 6.12
N ALA A 304 14.15 8.47 7.24
CA ALA A 304 15.45 7.81 7.36
C ALA A 304 15.65 7.22 8.75
N SER A 305 16.66 6.38 8.89
CA SER A 305 17.10 5.87 10.18
C SER A 305 18.58 5.46 10.12
N PHE A 306 19.22 5.43 11.29
CA PHE A 306 20.53 4.82 11.45
C PHE A 306 20.59 4.05 12.77
N SER A 307 21.49 3.07 12.83
CA SER A 307 21.83 2.31 14.04
C SER A 307 23.30 2.51 14.38
N THR A 308 23.61 2.53 15.66
CA THR A 308 24.96 2.76 16.17
C THR A 308 25.16 2.05 17.50
N ALA A 309 26.42 1.78 17.86
CA ALA A 309 26.78 1.19 19.16
C ALA A 309 26.87 2.22 20.29
N VAL A 310 26.82 3.54 19.99
CA VAL A 310 26.84 4.56 21.06
C VAL A 310 25.48 4.66 21.75
N GLY A 311 25.48 5.15 22.99
CA GLY A 311 24.24 5.27 23.78
C GLY A 311 23.21 6.26 23.21
N GLU A 312 21.95 6.12 23.63
CA GLU A 312 20.83 6.96 23.16
C GLU A 312 21.09 8.46 23.34
N ASP A 313 21.69 8.86 24.45
CA ASP A 313 21.96 10.26 24.75
C ASP A 313 22.97 10.85 23.75
N GLU A 314 24.09 10.15 23.53
CA GLU A 314 25.13 10.57 22.61
C GLU A 314 24.61 10.60 21.15
N ALA A 315 23.86 9.57 20.74
CA ALA A 315 23.27 9.50 19.40
C ALA A 315 22.26 10.64 19.16
N MET A 316 21.44 10.97 20.15
CA MET A 316 20.46 12.05 20.08
C MET A 316 21.16 13.42 20.00
N GLU A 317 22.13 13.68 20.90
CA GLU A 317 22.88 14.92 20.93
C GLU A 317 23.62 15.15 19.60
N ALA A 318 24.33 14.13 19.11
CA ALA A 318 25.02 14.19 17.84
C ALA A 318 24.06 14.46 16.66
N THR A 319 22.85 13.88 16.68
CA THR A 319 21.83 14.10 15.65
C THR A 319 21.29 15.54 15.70
N LEU A 320 21.01 16.07 16.89
CA LEU A 320 20.55 17.46 17.05
C LEU A 320 21.66 18.45 16.65
N LYS A 321 22.91 18.15 17.00
CA LYS A 321 24.06 18.94 16.53
C LYS A 321 24.15 18.95 15.00
N ARG A 322 23.94 17.77 14.36
CA ARG A 322 23.90 17.68 12.90
C ARG A 322 22.75 18.50 12.30
N ALA A 323 21.58 18.49 12.93
CA ALA A 323 20.49 19.37 12.52
C ALA A 323 20.91 20.85 12.61
N GLY A 324 21.63 21.22 13.66
CA GLY A 324 22.19 22.59 13.81
C GLY A 324 23.17 22.96 12.71
N GLU A 325 24.05 22.05 12.31
CA GLU A 325 24.99 22.27 11.20
C GLU A 325 24.25 22.56 9.86
N LEU A 326 23.07 21.97 9.68
CA LEU A 326 22.31 22.08 8.45
C LEU A 326 21.30 23.23 8.44
N LEU A 327 20.74 23.59 9.59
CA LEU A 327 19.59 24.50 9.70
C LEU A 327 19.89 25.80 10.44
N GLY A 328 21.03 25.91 11.07
CA GLY A 328 21.36 26.98 12.01
C GLY A 328 21.25 26.54 13.46
N GLU A 329 21.59 27.43 14.37
CA GLU A 329 21.68 27.13 15.80
C GLU A 329 20.37 26.49 16.33
N VAL A 330 20.52 25.40 17.11
CA VAL A 330 19.40 24.65 17.70
C VAL A 330 19.24 25.08 19.15
N HIS A 331 18.07 25.64 19.48
CA HIS A 331 17.71 26.03 20.84
C HIS A 331 16.56 25.19 21.36
N GLU A 332 16.69 24.64 22.58
CA GLU A 332 15.57 23.98 23.26
C GLU A 332 14.53 25.03 23.66
N ILE A 333 13.25 24.73 23.41
CA ILE A 333 12.10 25.55 23.77
C ILE A 333 11.48 24.94 25.02
N ASP A 334 11.31 25.72 26.08
CA ASP A 334 10.66 25.31 27.33
C ASP A 334 9.13 25.11 27.17
#